data_ddb4331206790cfaf9b0f76d53053ebc
#
_entry.id   ddb4331206790cfaf9b0f76d53053ebc
#
_cell.length_a   1.000
_cell.length_b   1.000
_cell.length_c   1.000
_cell.angle_alpha   90.00
_cell.angle_beta   90.00
_cell.angle_gamma   90.00
#
_symmetry.space_group_name_H-M   'P 1'
#
loop_
_entity.id
_entity.type
_entity.pdbx_description
1 polymer ?
#
loop_
_entity_poly.entity_id
_entity_poly.type
_entity_poly.pdbx_seq_one_letter_code
_entity_poly.pdbx_strand_id
1 'polypeptide(L)'
;MSASAIEPVSFTLYSKDFDRFAQALGASFQRYGFAVISDHDLAQARIDAAIADAKAFFALPEETKRQYAGVKGGSRGYIPFGIETAKGADHYDLKEFWHVGRDLPPGHPFRATMADNVWPAEIPSFHHLSLIHI
;
A
#
# COMPACT_ATOMS: atom_id res chain seq x y z
N MET A 1 17.76 -11.20 -26.64
CA MET A 1 18.36 -11.12 -25.29
C MET A 1 17.25 -11.43 -24.31
N SER A 2 17.31 -12.57 -23.64
CA SER A 2 16.35 -12.92 -22.59
C SER A 2 16.53 -11.90 -21.46
N ALA A 3 15.47 -11.17 -21.11
CA ALA A 3 15.49 -10.34 -19.91
C ALA A 3 15.76 -11.26 -18.71
N SER A 4 16.89 -11.09 -18.02
CA SER A 4 17.16 -11.85 -16.82
C SER A 4 16.08 -11.47 -15.80
N ALA A 5 15.29 -12.45 -15.36
CA ALA A 5 14.34 -12.24 -14.28
C ALA A 5 15.09 -11.70 -13.05
N ILE A 6 14.45 -10.78 -12.34
CA ILE A 6 14.99 -10.27 -11.07
C ILE A 6 14.96 -11.42 -10.07
N GLU A 7 16.12 -11.75 -9.51
CA GLU A 7 16.24 -12.82 -8.53
C GLU A 7 15.59 -12.39 -7.21
N PRO A 8 14.61 -13.14 -6.68
CA PRO A 8 13.97 -12.80 -5.43
C PRO A 8 14.91 -12.97 -4.23
N VAL A 9 14.77 -12.11 -3.24
CA VAL A 9 15.43 -12.22 -1.95
C VAL A 9 14.49 -12.92 -0.97
N SER A 10 14.90 -14.09 -0.46
CA SER A 10 14.06 -14.85 0.48
C SER A 10 13.98 -14.15 1.84
N PHE A 11 12.76 -13.88 2.32
CA PHE A 11 12.54 -13.28 3.64
C PHE A 11 12.95 -14.20 4.79
N THR A 12 13.03 -15.52 4.56
CA THR A 12 13.51 -16.45 5.60
C THR A 12 14.96 -16.19 6.00
N LEU A 13 15.76 -15.57 5.15
CA LEU A 13 17.13 -15.15 5.47
C LEU A 13 17.16 -14.08 6.56
N TYR A 14 16.14 -13.25 6.69
CA TYR A 14 16.08 -12.20 7.70
C TYR A 14 16.31 -12.73 9.13
N SER A 15 15.75 -13.88 9.43
CA SER A 15 15.90 -14.52 10.74
C SER A 15 17.02 -15.56 10.84
N LYS A 16 17.43 -16.14 9.70
CA LYS A 16 18.43 -17.21 9.69
C LYS A 16 19.87 -16.74 9.43
N ASP A 17 20.03 -15.71 8.61
CA ASP A 17 21.31 -15.16 8.17
C ASP A 17 21.10 -13.71 7.72
N PHE A 18 21.04 -12.80 8.70
CA PHE A 18 20.74 -11.39 8.45
C PHE A 18 21.77 -10.72 7.53
N ASP A 19 23.06 -11.06 7.65
CA ASP A 19 24.11 -10.47 6.83
C ASP A 19 23.91 -10.83 5.34
N ARG A 20 23.59 -12.07 5.08
CA ARG A 20 23.26 -12.54 3.73
C ARG A 20 21.98 -11.89 3.20
N PHE A 21 20.94 -11.74 4.05
CA PHE A 21 19.73 -11.02 3.67
C PHE A 21 20.05 -9.58 3.29
N ALA A 22 20.79 -8.86 4.13
CA ALA A 22 21.14 -7.45 3.91
C ALA A 22 21.99 -7.27 2.63
N GLN A 23 22.95 -8.16 2.38
CA GLN A 23 23.77 -8.13 1.17
C GLN A 23 22.92 -8.38 -0.09
N ALA A 24 22.06 -9.39 -0.09
CA ALA A 24 21.21 -9.71 -1.24
C ALA A 24 20.23 -8.58 -1.52
N LEU A 25 19.60 -8.03 -0.48
CA LEU A 25 18.69 -6.90 -0.59
C LEU A 25 19.40 -5.66 -1.14
N GLY A 26 20.57 -5.32 -0.58
CA GLY A 26 21.39 -4.19 -1.03
C GLY A 26 21.83 -4.33 -2.48
N ALA A 27 22.28 -5.52 -2.89
CA ALA A 27 22.67 -5.80 -4.27
C ALA A 27 21.49 -5.64 -5.26
N SER A 28 20.28 -6.09 -4.86
CA SER A 28 19.08 -5.91 -5.67
C SER A 28 18.74 -4.42 -5.85
N PHE A 29 18.76 -3.63 -4.77
CA PHE A 29 18.53 -2.19 -4.85
C PHE A 29 19.59 -1.46 -5.69
N GLN A 30 20.86 -1.81 -5.55
CA GLN A 30 21.93 -1.21 -6.36
C GLN A 30 21.78 -1.51 -7.85
N ARG A 31 21.34 -2.72 -8.18
CA ARG A 31 21.22 -3.16 -9.58
C ARG A 31 19.94 -2.70 -10.26
N TYR A 32 18.81 -2.73 -9.54
CA TYR A 32 17.47 -2.58 -10.12
C TYR A 32 16.68 -1.39 -9.55
N GLY A 33 17.13 -0.78 -8.45
CA GLY A 33 16.39 0.25 -7.74
C GLY A 33 15.28 -0.27 -6.83
N PHE A 34 15.03 -1.60 -6.81
CA PHE A 34 14.04 -2.27 -5.97
C PHE A 34 14.42 -3.74 -5.75
N ALA A 35 13.70 -4.44 -4.88
CA ALA A 35 13.87 -5.87 -4.65
C ALA A 35 12.53 -6.60 -4.71
N VAL A 36 12.55 -7.84 -5.18
CA VAL A 36 11.44 -8.79 -5.06
C VAL A 36 11.71 -9.66 -3.85
N ILE A 37 10.73 -9.77 -2.95
CA ILE A 37 10.85 -10.60 -1.75
C ILE A 37 10.05 -11.87 -1.93
N SER A 38 10.66 -13.02 -1.61
CA SER A 38 9.97 -14.32 -1.54
C SER A 38 9.89 -14.82 -0.10
N ASP A 39 9.14 -15.88 0.12
CA ASP A 39 9.00 -16.57 1.42
C ASP A 39 8.58 -15.63 2.57
N HIS A 40 7.71 -14.68 2.26
CA HIS A 40 7.23 -13.62 3.18
C HIS A 40 6.00 -14.04 4.02
N ASP A 41 5.61 -15.31 3.99
CA ASP A 41 4.48 -15.90 4.73
C ASP A 41 3.08 -15.32 4.44
N LEU A 42 2.97 -14.41 3.46
CA LEU A 42 1.67 -13.94 2.98
C LEU A 42 1.15 -14.91 1.91
N ALA A 43 0.03 -15.58 2.21
CA ALA A 43 -0.61 -16.46 1.24
C ALA A 43 -1.03 -15.67 -0.01
N GLN A 44 -0.70 -16.17 -1.21
CA GLN A 44 -1.05 -15.53 -2.48
C GLN A 44 -2.55 -15.21 -2.57
N ALA A 45 -3.41 -16.10 -2.08
CA ALA A 45 -4.85 -15.88 -2.07
C ALA A 45 -5.27 -14.62 -1.28
N ARG A 46 -4.52 -14.22 -0.23
CA ARG A 46 -4.78 -12.97 0.50
C ARG A 46 -4.41 -11.75 -0.34
N ILE A 47 -3.28 -11.83 -1.04
CA ILE A 47 -2.84 -10.76 -1.94
C ILE A 47 -3.86 -10.59 -3.07
N ASP A 48 -4.29 -11.69 -3.67
CA ASP A 48 -5.28 -11.68 -4.76
C ASP A 48 -6.62 -11.11 -4.29
N ALA A 49 -7.07 -11.47 -3.09
CA ALA A 49 -8.29 -10.93 -2.48
C ALA A 49 -8.17 -9.41 -2.23
N ALA A 50 -7.04 -8.93 -1.69
CA ALA A 50 -6.81 -7.51 -1.48
C ALA A 50 -6.81 -6.71 -2.80
N ILE A 51 -6.22 -7.28 -3.85
CA ILE A 51 -6.24 -6.68 -5.19
C ILE A 51 -7.67 -6.67 -5.76
N ALA A 52 -8.45 -7.75 -5.55
CA ALA A 52 -9.83 -7.81 -5.98
C ALA A 52 -10.71 -6.76 -5.28
N ASP A 53 -10.55 -6.58 -3.97
CA ASP A 53 -11.25 -5.56 -3.19
C ASP A 53 -10.88 -4.15 -3.67
N ALA A 54 -9.59 -3.88 -3.91
CA ALA A 54 -9.15 -2.62 -4.46
C ALA A 54 -9.80 -2.34 -5.83
N LYS A 55 -9.80 -3.32 -6.74
CA LYS A 55 -10.47 -3.21 -8.04
C LYS A 55 -11.97 -2.95 -7.90
N ALA A 56 -12.63 -3.64 -6.98
CA ALA A 56 -14.05 -3.45 -6.72
C ALA A 56 -14.34 -2.01 -6.23
N PHE A 57 -13.51 -1.48 -5.33
CA PHE A 57 -13.66 -0.10 -4.86
C PHE A 57 -13.49 0.92 -6.00
N PHE A 58 -12.42 0.82 -6.78
CA PHE A 58 -12.18 1.77 -7.87
C PHE A 58 -13.18 1.66 -9.02
N ALA A 59 -13.91 0.54 -9.13
CA ALA A 59 -15.02 0.37 -10.06
C ALA A 59 -16.37 0.98 -9.58
N LEU A 60 -16.46 1.40 -8.32
CA LEU A 60 -17.66 2.07 -7.79
C LEU A 60 -17.92 3.40 -8.51
N PRO A 61 -19.19 3.85 -8.55
CA PRO A 61 -19.53 5.18 -9.05
C PRO A 61 -18.73 6.27 -8.31
N GLU A 62 -18.32 7.30 -9.05
CA GLU A 62 -17.53 8.42 -8.50
C GLU A 62 -18.18 9.06 -7.27
N GLU A 63 -19.51 9.22 -7.30
CA GLU A 63 -20.29 9.77 -6.19
C GLU A 63 -20.14 8.92 -4.91
N THR A 64 -20.14 7.59 -5.05
CA THR A 64 -19.93 6.66 -3.93
C THR A 64 -18.51 6.76 -3.40
N LYS A 65 -17.50 6.74 -4.27
CA LYS A 65 -16.10 6.87 -3.86
C LYS A 65 -15.83 8.17 -3.12
N ARG A 66 -16.44 9.28 -3.56
CA ARG A 66 -16.26 10.62 -2.94
C ARG A 66 -16.78 10.71 -1.50
N GLN A 67 -17.68 9.84 -1.07
CA GLN A 67 -18.14 9.80 0.33
C GLN A 67 -16.99 9.46 1.30
N TYR A 68 -15.97 8.80 0.81
CA TYR A 68 -14.78 8.40 1.57
C TYR A 68 -13.61 9.38 1.43
N ALA A 69 -13.81 10.49 0.73
CA ALA A 69 -12.82 11.55 0.57
C ALA A 69 -12.91 12.60 1.68
N GLY A 70 -11.93 13.49 1.76
CA GLY A 70 -11.98 14.69 2.60
C GLY A 70 -11.50 14.51 4.02
N VAL A 71 -10.86 13.39 4.35
CA VAL A 71 -10.13 13.28 5.62
C VAL A 71 -9.04 14.36 5.66
N LYS A 72 -8.98 15.08 6.78
CA LYS A 72 -8.08 16.22 6.96
C LYS A 72 -6.63 15.90 6.53
N GLY A 73 -6.11 16.70 5.60
CA GLY A 73 -4.76 16.54 5.06
C GLY A 73 -4.60 15.42 4.03
N GLY A 74 -5.70 14.80 3.53
CA GLY A 74 -5.64 13.75 2.52
C GLY A 74 -4.90 12.48 2.96
N SER A 75 -4.76 12.28 4.26
CA SER A 75 -3.88 11.23 4.81
C SER A 75 -4.55 9.86 4.98
N ARG A 76 -5.85 9.77 4.72
CA ARG A 76 -6.68 8.55 4.83
C ARG A 76 -7.83 8.58 3.84
N GLY A 77 -8.29 7.38 3.46
CA GLY A 77 -9.43 7.20 2.59
C GLY A 77 -9.13 7.51 1.12
N TYR A 78 -10.15 7.85 0.40
CA TYR A 78 -10.11 8.06 -1.05
C TYR A 78 -9.59 9.45 -1.42
N ILE A 79 -8.68 9.49 -2.36
CA ILE A 79 -8.17 10.71 -2.99
C ILE A 79 -8.57 10.69 -4.47
N PRO A 80 -9.49 11.59 -4.89
CA PRO A 80 -9.97 11.67 -6.27
C PRO A 80 -8.91 12.15 -7.26
N PHE A 81 -9.17 11.93 -8.55
CA PHE A 81 -8.45 12.60 -9.63
C PHE A 81 -8.49 14.12 -9.46
N GLY A 82 -7.39 14.78 -9.84
CA GLY A 82 -7.31 16.23 -9.87
C GLY A 82 -7.09 16.89 -8.52
N ILE A 83 -6.71 16.13 -7.50
CA ILE A 83 -6.37 16.67 -6.15
C ILE A 83 -4.86 16.80 -5.97
N GLU A 84 -4.09 15.80 -6.39
CA GLU A 84 -2.64 15.85 -6.27
C GLU A 84 -1.98 16.47 -7.50
N THR A 85 -0.97 17.29 -7.23
CA THR A 85 -0.07 17.85 -8.23
C THR A 85 1.35 17.60 -7.77
N ALA A 86 2.20 17.06 -8.65
CA ALA A 86 3.60 16.87 -8.34
C ALA A 86 4.27 18.22 -8.06
N LYS A 87 5.22 18.27 -7.13
CA LYS A 87 5.93 19.50 -6.78
C LYS A 87 6.58 20.11 -8.02
N GLY A 88 6.16 21.33 -8.37
CA GLY A 88 6.67 22.06 -9.54
C GLY A 88 5.98 21.72 -10.86
N ALA A 89 4.87 20.96 -10.84
CA ALA A 89 4.06 20.70 -12.02
C ALA A 89 2.85 21.65 -12.06
N ASP A 90 2.42 22.00 -13.30
CA ASP A 90 1.25 22.86 -13.56
C ASP A 90 -0.03 22.03 -13.80
N HIS A 91 0.07 20.70 -13.81
CA HIS A 91 -1.01 19.79 -14.10
C HIS A 91 -1.19 18.77 -12.98
N TYR A 92 -2.43 18.34 -12.77
CA TYR A 92 -2.78 17.29 -11.83
C TYR A 92 -2.22 15.92 -12.25
N ASP A 93 -1.89 15.10 -11.25
CA ASP A 93 -1.62 13.69 -11.48
C ASP A 93 -2.88 12.97 -11.97
N LEU A 94 -2.71 12.16 -13.02
CA LEU A 94 -3.79 11.32 -13.57
C LEU A 94 -3.93 10.03 -12.77
N LYS A 95 -4.18 10.18 -11.46
CA LYS A 95 -4.36 9.05 -10.55
C LYS A 95 -5.47 9.33 -9.54
N GLU A 96 -6.10 8.27 -9.11
CA GLU A 96 -6.90 8.20 -7.89
C GLU A 96 -6.30 7.11 -7.00
N PHE A 97 -6.43 7.23 -5.69
CA PHE A 97 -5.83 6.26 -4.79
C PHE A 97 -6.51 6.24 -3.43
N TRP A 98 -6.17 5.22 -2.64
CA TRP A 98 -6.68 5.04 -1.28
C TRP A 98 -5.52 5.00 -0.29
N HIS A 99 -5.60 5.81 0.75
CA HIS A 99 -4.63 5.82 1.84
C HIS A 99 -5.11 5.02 3.05
N VAL A 100 -4.25 4.12 3.51
CA VAL A 100 -4.41 3.37 4.77
C VAL A 100 -3.22 3.69 5.68
N GLY A 101 -3.48 3.90 6.96
CA GLY A 101 -2.44 4.02 7.98
C GLY A 101 -2.63 2.99 9.08
N ARG A 102 -1.74 3.00 10.08
CA ARG A 102 -1.89 2.14 11.25
C ARG A 102 -3.18 2.46 11.99
N ASP A 103 -3.88 1.42 12.43
CA ASP A 103 -4.90 1.55 13.45
C ASP A 103 -4.23 1.73 14.81
N LEU A 104 -4.50 2.86 15.44
CA LEU A 104 -3.90 3.21 16.72
C LEU A 104 -4.90 2.97 17.86
N PRO A 105 -4.51 2.29 18.94
CA PRO A 105 -5.39 2.10 20.09
C PRO A 105 -5.76 3.43 20.74
N PRO A 106 -6.89 3.49 21.46
CA PRO A 106 -7.25 4.67 22.26
C PRO A 106 -6.11 5.11 23.18
N GLY A 107 -5.85 6.42 23.25
CA GLY A 107 -4.78 6.99 24.07
C GLY A 107 -3.37 6.93 23.46
N HIS A 108 -3.19 6.37 22.27
CA HIS A 108 -1.87 6.38 21.64
C HIS A 108 -1.43 7.83 21.30
N PRO A 109 -0.16 8.24 21.61
CA PRO A 109 0.28 9.63 21.44
C PRO A 109 0.12 10.16 20.01
N PHE A 110 0.29 9.32 19.01
CA PHE A 110 0.16 9.72 17.61
C PHE A 110 -1.28 9.98 17.15
N ARG A 111 -2.31 9.62 17.93
CA ARG A 111 -3.69 9.99 17.57
C ARG A 111 -3.94 11.49 17.54
N ALA A 112 -3.10 12.27 18.19
CA ALA A 112 -3.18 13.73 18.11
C ALA A 112 -2.85 14.27 16.71
N THR A 113 -2.06 13.54 15.92
CA THR A 113 -1.55 13.97 14.60
C THR A 113 -1.96 13.05 13.46
N MET A 114 -2.31 11.79 13.74
CA MET A 114 -2.70 10.80 12.73
C MET A 114 -4.21 10.61 12.76
N ALA A 115 -4.84 10.81 11.62
CA ALA A 115 -6.27 10.56 11.45
C ALA A 115 -6.59 9.07 11.53
N ASP A 116 -7.81 8.74 11.95
CA ASP A 116 -8.33 7.38 11.89
C ASP A 116 -8.54 6.93 10.45
N ASN A 117 -8.43 5.63 10.20
CA ASN A 117 -8.76 5.06 8.90
C ASN A 117 -10.25 5.22 8.58
N VAL A 118 -10.53 5.27 7.29
CA VAL A 118 -11.89 5.24 6.73
C VAL A 118 -12.02 3.95 5.95
N TRP A 119 -13.19 3.32 5.95
CA TRP A 119 -13.41 2.04 5.30
C TRP A 119 -14.69 2.05 4.46
N PRO A 120 -14.65 1.52 3.21
CA PRO A 120 -15.84 1.50 2.34
C PRO A 120 -16.84 0.45 2.84
N ALA A 121 -18.06 0.89 3.10
CA ALA A 121 -19.13 0.01 3.58
C ALA A 121 -19.56 -1.02 2.52
N GLU A 122 -19.38 -0.71 1.24
CA GLU A 122 -19.68 -1.57 0.11
C GLU A 122 -18.78 -2.80 0.01
N ILE A 123 -17.61 -2.76 0.66
CA ILE A 123 -16.61 -3.85 0.60
C ILE A 123 -16.13 -4.16 2.01
N PRO A 124 -16.88 -4.96 2.78
CA PRO A 124 -16.55 -5.24 4.19
C PRO A 124 -15.18 -5.89 4.43
N SER A 125 -14.68 -6.65 3.46
CA SER A 125 -13.35 -7.28 3.53
C SER A 125 -12.19 -6.29 3.38
N PHE A 126 -12.43 -5.12 2.81
CA PHE A 126 -11.41 -4.11 2.48
C PHE A 126 -10.56 -3.73 3.70
N HIS A 127 -11.18 -3.52 4.85
CA HIS A 127 -10.48 -3.21 6.11
C HIS A 127 -9.47 -4.30 6.46
N HIS A 128 -9.94 -5.55 6.59
CA HIS A 128 -9.09 -6.65 7.02
C HIS A 128 -7.96 -6.93 6.02
N LEU A 129 -8.24 -6.90 4.73
CA LEU A 129 -7.24 -7.16 3.69
C LEU A 129 -6.25 -6.02 3.50
N SER A 130 -6.66 -4.77 3.71
CA SER A 130 -5.76 -3.60 3.61
C SER A 130 -4.71 -3.56 4.72
N LEU A 131 -4.93 -4.22 5.85
CA LEU A 131 -4.03 -4.21 7.01
C LEU A 131 -3.14 -5.46 7.13
N ILE A 132 -3.19 -6.39 6.18
CA ILE A 132 -2.44 -7.65 6.25
C ILE A 132 -0.91 -7.47 6.31
N HIS A 133 -0.40 -6.35 5.85
CA HIS A 133 1.03 -6.02 5.84
C HIS A 133 1.44 -5.04 6.95
N ILE A 134 0.50 -4.60 7.75
CA ILE A 134 0.70 -3.66 8.86
C ILE A 134 0.54 -4.38 10.19
#